data_0c76a7be8a097dada5bb05944730dc6b
#
_entry.id   0c76a7be8a097dada5bb05944730dc6b
#
_cell.length_a   1.000
_cell.length_b   1.000
_cell.length_c   1.000
_cell.angle_alpha   90.00
_cell.angle_beta   90.00
_cell.angle_gamma   90.00
#
_symmetry.space_group_name_H-M   'P 1'
#
loop_
_entity.id
_entity.type
_entity.pdbx_description
1 polymer ?
#
loop_
_entity_poly.entity_id
_entity_poly.type
_entity_poly.pdbx_seq_one_letter_code
_entity_poly.pdbx_strand_id
1 'polypeptide(L)'
;LLYAPTFRGNFEISKSFIDVKRIKNALEARFGNQWVILYRLHPMININSIDINEKCINVSQYPDMQELLCASDFLISDYSGSMWDFSLMKKPVFIYADDIDNYENSRGMYLPCEKLPFPLAKNNDELVDNILNFNEEKYIEKLKDYFQYMGCFENGTACEHVYNYILKKTGDK
;
A
#
# COMPACT_ATOMS: atom_id res chain seq x y z
N LEU A 1 9.80 -6.03 0.92
CA LEU A 1 8.93 -4.88 0.65
C LEU A 1 8.20 -5.08 -0.66
N LEU A 2 6.90 -4.75 -0.72
CA LEU A 2 6.12 -4.67 -1.95
C LEU A 2 5.91 -3.19 -2.33
N TYR A 3 6.24 -2.82 -3.57
CA TYR A 3 5.89 -1.55 -4.18
C TYR A 3 4.77 -1.78 -5.21
N ALA A 4 3.60 -1.20 -4.96
CA ALA A 4 2.39 -1.42 -5.75
C ALA A 4 1.69 -0.09 -6.08
N PRO A 5 2.21 0.70 -7.03
CA PRO A 5 1.60 1.96 -7.43
C PRO A 5 0.35 1.76 -8.26
N THR A 6 -0.60 2.70 -8.15
CA THR A 6 -1.81 2.75 -8.96
C THR A 6 -1.50 3.35 -10.35
N PHE A 7 -2.16 2.84 -11.39
CA PHE A 7 -2.06 3.43 -12.72
C PHE A 7 -2.83 4.75 -12.83
N ARG A 8 -2.44 5.60 -13.77
CA ARG A 8 -3.09 6.87 -14.14
C ARG A 8 -3.99 6.70 -15.37
N GLY A 9 -4.75 7.74 -15.70
CA GLY A 9 -5.79 7.70 -16.72
C GLY A 9 -5.39 7.17 -18.10
N ASN A 10 -4.12 7.28 -18.46
CA ASN A 10 -3.58 6.79 -19.74
C ASN A 10 -2.83 5.45 -19.60
N PHE A 11 -3.11 4.67 -18.57
CA PHE A 11 -2.35 3.46 -18.20
C PHE A 11 -0.86 3.73 -17.96
N GLU A 12 -0.53 4.96 -17.61
CA GLU A 12 0.79 5.37 -17.18
C GLU A 12 0.88 5.23 -15.65
N ILE A 13 2.10 5.12 -15.15
CA ILE A 13 2.38 5.27 -13.73
C ILE A 13 2.72 6.73 -13.46
N SER A 14 2.74 7.12 -12.18
CA SER A 14 3.32 8.38 -11.74
C SER A 14 4.69 8.60 -12.42
N LYS A 15 5.01 9.85 -12.69
CA LYS A 15 6.25 10.23 -13.42
C LYS A 15 7.52 9.87 -12.63
N SER A 16 7.42 9.77 -11.32
CA SER A 16 8.55 9.46 -10.45
C SER A 16 8.41 8.05 -9.88
N PHE A 17 9.38 7.21 -10.18
CA PHE A 17 9.56 5.92 -9.50
C PHE A 17 10.24 6.13 -8.15
N ILE A 18 10.00 5.21 -7.23
CA ILE A 18 10.80 5.16 -6.01
C ILE A 18 12.27 4.87 -6.36
N ASP A 19 13.18 5.56 -5.68
CA ASP A 19 14.61 5.24 -5.76
C ASP A 19 14.90 3.96 -4.96
N VAL A 20 14.84 2.84 -5.64
CA VAL A 20 15.00 1.50 -5.08
C VAL A 20 16.26 1.36 -4.24
N LYS A 21 17.39 1.92 -4.70
CA LYS A 21 18.65 1.82 -3.99
C LYS A 21 18.61 2.57 -2.67
N ARG A 22 18.08 3.80 -2.68
CA ARG A 22 17.96 4.63 -1.48
C ARG A 22 17.00 4.01 -0.48
N ILE A 23 15.83 3.53 -0.97
CA ILE A 23 14.81 2.87 -0.13
C ILE A 23 15.39 1.62 0.52
N LYS A 24 16.08 0.76 -0.25
CA LYS A 24 16.72 -0.43 0.29
C LYS A 24 17.72 -0.09 1.38
N ASN A 25 18.58 0.89 1.13
CA ASN A 25 19.59 1.33 2.12
C ASN A 25 18.91 1.88 3.40
N ALA A 26 17.82 2.64 3.26
CA ALA A 26 17.05 3.17 4.40
C ALA A 26 16.42 2.05 5.24
N LEU A 27 15.84 1.03 4.58
CA LEU A 27 15.29 -0.14 5.25
C LEU A 27 16.38 -0.94 5.99
N GLU A 28 17.51 -1.19 5.34
CA GLU A 28 18.65 -1.89 5.94
C GLU A 28 19.21 -1.11 7.15
N ALA A 29 19.33 0.21 7.03
CA ALA A 29 19.80 1.07 8.12
C ALA A 29 18.83 1.10 9.30
N ARG A 30 17.53 1.12 9.06
CA ARG A 30 16.52 1.26 10.12
C ARG A 30 16.12 -0.06 10.76
N PHE A 31 15.97 -1.13 9.96
CA PHE A 31 15.42 -2.41 10.41
C PHE A 31 16.44 -3.56 10.37
N GLY A 32 17.67 -3.30 9.87
CA GLY A 32 18.66 -4.36 9.65
C GLY A 32 18.28 -5.31 8.50
N ASN A 33 18.95 -6.45 8.44
CA ASN A 33 18.74 -7.52 7.46
C ASN A 33 18.94 -7.08 5.99
N GLN A 34 18.78 -8.03 5.08
CA GLN A 34 18.76 -7.78 3.64
C GLN A 34 17.31 -7.67 3.17
N TRP A 35 17.03 -6.67 2.34
CA TRP A 35 15.71 -6.42 1.83
C TRP A 35 15.60 -6.77 0.36
N VAL A 36 14.52 -7.47 0.02
CA VAL A 36 14.08 -7.71 -1.35
C VAL A 36 12.95 -6.75 -1.66
N ILE A 37 13.02 -6.09 -2.81
CA ILE A 37 11.96 -5.21 -3.29
C ILE A 37 11.22 -5.91 -4.41
N LEU A 38 9.95 -6.21 -4.15
CA LEU A 38 9.00 -6.69 -5.13
C LEU A 38 8.28 -5.47 -5.69
N TYR A 39 8.10 -5.39 -7.00
CA TYR A 39 7.18 -4.40 -7.55
C TYR A 39 6.06 -5.08 -8.32
N ARG A 40 4.87 -4.54 -8.14
CA ARG A 40 3.66 -5.00 -8.82
C ARG A 40 2.96 -3.83 -9.49
N LEU A 41 3.00 -3.81 -10.81
CA LEU A 41 2.26 -2.88 -11.63
C LEU A 41 0.88 -3.45 -11.97
N HIS A 42 -0.06 -2.55 -12.27
CA HIS A 42 -1.37 -2.98 -12.76
C HIS A 42 -1.21 -3.77 -14.07
N PRO A 43 -1.94 -4.87 -14.28
CA PRO A 43 -1.77 -5.72 -15.48
C PRO A 43 -1.94 -5.01 -16.82
N MET A 44 -2.63 -3.86 -16.84
CA MET A 44 -2.82 -3.07 -18.05
C MET A 44 -1.65 -2.14 -18.39
N ILE A 45 -0.63 -2.05 -17.54
CA ILE A 45 0.55 -1.24 -17.82
C ILE A 45 1.51 -2.00 -18.72
N ASN A 46 2.00 -1.34 -19.77
CA ASN A 46 3.02 -1.92 -20.62
C ASN A 46 4.38 -1.93 -19.89
N ILE A 47 4.77 -3.09 -19.39
CA ILE A 47 5.99 -3.30 -18.60
C ILE A 47 7.26 -2.93 -19.38
N ASN A 48 7.24 -3.04 -20.71
CA ASN A 48 8.40 -2.75 -21.57
C ASN A 48 8.75 -1.27 -21.65
N SER A 49 7.87 -0.39 -21.18
CA SER A 49 8.10 1.07 -21.15
C SER A 49 8.79 1.57 -19.86
N ILE A 50 9.06 0.67 -18.91
CA ILE A 50 9.56 1.04 -17.60
C ILE A 50 10.94 0.45 -17.40
N ASP A 51 11.93 1.32 -17.30
CA ASP A 51 13.30 0.92 -16.93
C ASP A 51 13.33 0.59 -15.42
N ILE A 52 13.01 -0.64 -15.11
CA ILE A 52 13.07 -1.14 -13.75
C ILE A 52 14.46 -1.69 -13.52
N ASN A 53 15.19 -0.98 -12.68
CA ASN A 53 16.52 -1.33 -12.26
C ASN A 53 16.58 -2.82 -11.82
N GLU A 54 17.65 -3.54 -12.22
CA GLU A 54 17.91 -4.96 -11.94
C GLU A 54 17.83 -5.40 -10.46
N LYS A 55 17.56 -4.44 -9.57
CA LYS A 55 17.53 -4.64 -8.10
C LYS A 55 16.15 -4.97 -7.54
N CYS A 56 15.12 -5.03 -8.38
CA CYS A 56 13.75 -5.35 -7.99
C CYS A 56 13.29 -6.62 -8.69
N ILE A 57 12.42 -7.38 -8.01
CA ILE A 57 11.75 -8.53 -8.61
C ILE A 57 10.38 -8.09 -9.11
N ASN A 58 10.14 -8.30 -10.41
CA ASN A 58 8.83 -8.04 -11.01
C ASN A 58 7.85 -9.16 -10.66
N VAL A 59 6.80 -8.81 -9.92
CA VAL A 59 5.70 -9.71 -9.55
C VAL A 59 4.36 -9.28 -10.16
N SER A 60 4.38 -8.45 -11.21
CA SER A 60 3.14 -7.93 -11.84
C SER A 60 2.26 -9.04 -12.43
N GLN A 61 2.85 -10.15 -12.84
CA GLN A 61 2.15 -11.33 -13.37
C GLN A 61 1.73 -12.34 -12.30
N TYR A 62 2.07 -12.11 -11.05
CA TYR A 62 1.65 -12.98 -9.95
C TYR A 62 0.13 -12.89 -9.79
N PRO A 63 -0.61 -14.02 -9.78
CA PRO A 63 -2.06 -13.99 -9.91
C PRO A 63 -2.79 -13.40 -8.70
N ASP A 64 -2.26 -13.59 -7.50
CA ASP A 64 -2.93 -13.23 -6.25
C ASP A 64 -2.23 -12.07 -5.52
N MET A 65 -2.95 -10.95 -5.36
CA MET A 65 -2.45 -9.79 -4.62
C MET A 65 -2.37 -10.05 -3.12
N GLN A 66 -3.33 -10.77 -2.57
CA GLN A 66 -3.40 -11.04 -1.14
C GLN A 66 -2.23 -11.90 -0.66
N GLU A 67 -1.82 -12.88 -1.48
CA GLU A 67 -0.62 -13.67 -1.18
C GLU A 67 0.64 -12.81 -1.16
N LEU A 68 0.78 -11.87 -2.10
CA LEU A 68 1.91 -10.94 -2.11
C LEU A 68 1.89 -10.00 -0.90
N LEU A 69 0.71 -9.51 -0.50
CA LEU A 69 0.56 -8.71 0.72
C LEU A 69 0.97 -9.53 1.95
N CYS A 70 0.47 -10.76 2.09
CA CYS A 70 0.82 -11.63 3.22
C CYS A 70 2.32 -11.92 3.29
N ALA A 71 2.97 -12.15 2.15
CA ALA A 71 4.41 -12.43 2.06
C ALA A 71 5.31 -11.21 2.29
N SER A 72 4.75 -10.00 2.30
CA SER A 72 5.51 -8.77 2.45
C SER A 72 5.53 -8.27 3.89
N ASP A 73 6.63 -7.59 4.26
CA ASP A 73 6.78 -6.95 5.59
C ASP A 73 6.47 -5.46 5.55
N PHE A 74 6.58 -4.83 4.36
CA PHE A 74 6.30 -3.42 4.10
C PHE A 74 5.55 -3.26 2.79
N LEU A 75 4.65 -2.28 2.75
CA LEU A 75 3.98 -1.84 1.54
C LEU A 75 4.29 -0.37 1.26
N ILE A 76 4.73 -0.07 0.05
CA ILE A 76 4.69 1.29 -0.51
C ILE A 76 3.64 1.28 -1.62
N SER A 77 2.67 2.18 -1.51
CA SER A 77 1.62 2.35 -2.51
C SER A 77 1.22 3.84 -2.59
N ASP A 78 0.16 4.16 -3.30
CA ASP A 78 -0.33 5.54 -3.42
C ASP A 78 -1.83 5.63 -3.10
N TYR A 79 -2.73 5.44 -4.07
CA TYR A 79 -4.18 5.61 -3.89
C TYR A 79 -4.93 4.27 -3.92
N SER A 80 -4.25 3.19 -3.61
CA SER A 80 -4.76 1.82 -3.75
C SER A 80 -5.51 1.34 -2.51
N GLY A 81 -6.61 0.60 -2.71
CA GLY A 81 -7.31 -0.13 -1.65
C GLY A 81 -6.45 -1.19 -0.95
N SER A 82 -5.39 -1.69 -1.60
CA SER A 82 -4.46 -2.67 -1.02
C SER A 82 -3.77 -2.19 0.25
N MET A 83 -3.65 -0.87 0.45
CA MET A 83 -3.14 -0.30 1.70
C MET A 83 -3.99 -0.70 2.91
N TRP A 84 -5.32 -0.72 2.74
CA TRP A 84 -6.24 -1.09 3.80
C TRP A 84 -6.16 -2.59 4.11
N ASP A 85 -6.14 -3.43 3.07
CA ASP A 85 -5.97 -4.88 3.24
C ASP A 85 -4.66 -5.20 3.99
N PHE A 86 -3.57 -4.54 3.58
CA PHE A 86 -2.26 -4.73 4.22
C PHE A 86 -2.25 -4.22 5.67
N SER A 87 -2.90 -3.11 5.94
CA SER A 87 -2.94 -2.49 7.27
C SER A 87 -3.70 -3.31 8.32
N LEU A 88 -4.62 -4.20 7.90
CA LEU A 88 -5.27 -5.16 8.80
C LEU A 88 -4.26 -6.08 9.49
N MET A 89 -3.13 -6.37 8.84
CA MET A 89 -2.02 -7.13 9.42
C MET A 89 -1.15 -6.29 10.38
N LYS A 90 -1.44 -5.00 10.53
CA LYS A 90 -0.67 -4.02 11.31
C LYS A 90 0.77 -3.84 10.87
N LYS A 91 1.09 -4.27 9.66
CA LYS A 91 2.39 -4.07 9.02
C LYS A 91 2.49 -2.64 8.44
N PRO A 92 3.72 -2.08 8.33
CA PRO A 92 3.91 -0.70 7.88
C PRO A 92 3.48 -0.46 6.43
N VAL A 93 2.67 0.57 6.24
CA VAL A 93 2.28 1.12 4.94
C VAL A 93 2.86 2.52 4.81
N PHE A 94 3.45 2.84 3.66
CA PHE A 94 3.89 4.19 3.29
C PHE A 94 3.19 4.62 2.02
N ILE A 95 2.70 5.86 2.01
CA ILE A 95 2.13 6.47 0.80
C ILE A 95 3.25 7.21 0.06
N TYR A 96 3.45 6.88 -1.21
CA TYR A 96 4.31 7.63 -2.12
C TYR A 96 3.45 8.23 -3.23
N ALA A 97 3.20 9.53 -3.17
CA ALA A 97 2.24 10.24 -4.01
C ALA A 97 2.85 11.57 -4.51
N ASP A 98 3.75 11.50 -5.50
CA ASP A 98 4.44 12.65 -6.10
C ASP A 98 3.52 13.54 -6.95
N ASP A 99 2.35 13.04 -7.30
CA ASP A 99 1.34 13.72 -8.12
C ASP A 99 0.02 13.98 -7.37
N ILE A 100 0.05 14.02 -6.05
CA ILE A 100 -1.15 14.10 -5.20
C ILE A 100 -2.09 15.24 -5.59
N ASP A 101 -1.55 16.43 -5.86
CA ASP A 101 -2.35 17.60 -6.22
C ASP A 101 -3.10 17.39 -7.54
N ASN A 102 -2.47 16.71 -8.51
CA ASN A 102 -3.09 16.36 -9.79
C ASN A 102 -4.14 15.27 -9.64
N TYR A 103 -3.88 14.29 -8.79
CA TYR A 103 -4.79 13.18 -8.55
C TYR A 103 -6.06 13.65 -7.85
N GLU A 104 -5.96 14.46 -6.82
CA GLU A 104 -7.09 15.05 -6.10
C GLU A 104 -7.98 15.88 -7.02
N ASN A 105 -7.37 16.69 -7.90
CA ASN A 105 -8.10 17.51 -8.86
C ASN A 105 -8.80 16.70 -9.97
N SER A 106 -8.30 15.52 -10.32
CA SER A 106 -8.81 14.73 -11.45
C SER A 106 -9.81 13.64 -11.04
N ARG A 107 -9.54 12.90 -9.96
CA ARG A 107 -10.37 11.77 -9.51
C ARG A 107 -11.08 12.03 -8.19
N GLY A 108 -10.57 12.96 -7.40
CA GLY A 108 -11.04 13.22 -6.05
C GLY A 108 -10.65 12.11 -5.07
N MET A 109 -10.74 12.44 -3.80
CA MET A 109 -10.55 11.50 -2.71
C MET A 109 -11.65 11.72 -1.65
N TYR A 110 -12.10 10.66 -1.01
CA TYR A 110 -13.04 10.79 0.13
C TYR A 110 -12.39 11.50 1.32
N LEU A 111 -11.10 11.26 1.54
CA LEU A 111 -10.30 11.91 2.57
C LEU A 111 -8.94 12.28 1.98
N PRO A 112 -8.39 13.47 2.27
CA PRO A 112 -7.03 13.83 1.91
C PRO A 112 -6.01 12.83 2.45
N CYS A 113 -4.94 12.55 1.69
CA CYS A 113 -3.90 11.59 2.10
C CYS A 113 -3.25 11.95 3.44
N GLU A 114 -3.17 13.23 3.77
CA GLU A 114 -2.61 13.74 5.02
C GLU A 114 -3.43 13.33 6.26
N LYS A 115 -4.71 12.98 6.07
CA LYS A 115 -5.60 12.50 7.14
C LYS A 115 -5.55 10.99 7.33
N LEU A 116 -4.88 10.27 6.43
CA LEU A 116 -4.72 8.83 6.54
C LEU A 116 -3.69 8.47 7.62
N PRO A 117 -3.77 7.27 8.21
CA PRO A 117 -2.86 6.88 9.29
C PRO A 117 -1.45 6.54 8.80
N PHE A 118 -1.20 6.62 7.50
CA PHE A 118 0.02 6.20 6.82
C PHE A 118 0.99 7.39 6.62
N PRO A 119 2.30 7.21 6.83
CA PRO A 119 3.28 8.22 6.44
C PRO A 119 3.18 8.54 4.94
N LEU A 120 3.00 9.82 4.63
CA LEU A 120 2.91 10.35 3.27
C LEU A 120 4.27 10.90 2.85
N ALA A 121 4.68 10.60 1.63
CA ALA A 121 5.84 11.15 0.95
C ALA A 121 5.46 11.62 -0.46
N LYS A 122 5.85 12.85 -0.83
CA LYS A 122 5.65 13.43 -2.16
C LYS A 122 6.90 13.31 -3.05
N ASN A 123 8.00 12.81 -2.50
CA ASN A 123 9.26 12.60 -3.19
C ASN A 123 10.12 11.54 -2.47
N ASN A 124 11.22 11.13 -3.11
CA ASN A 124 12.10 10.10 -2.56
C ASN A 124 12.83 10.53 -1.28
N ASP A 125 13.10 11.83 -1.08
CA ASP A 125 13.75 12.31 0.14
C ASP A 125 12.81 12.13 1.34
N GLU A 126 11.56 12.57 1.20
CA GLU A 126 10.52 12.38 2.23
C GLU A 126 10.25 10.89 2.52
N LEU A 127 10.26 10.04 1.48
CA LEU A 127 10.05 8.61 1.68
C LEU A 127 11.19 7.97 2.47
N VAL A 128 12.44 8.32 2.16
CA VAL A 128 13.61 7.88 2.92
C VAL A 128 13.53 8.36 4.36
N ASP A 129 13.20 9.63 4.59
CA ASP A 129 13.07 10.20 5.93
C ASP A 129 11.95 9.52 6.73
N ASN A 130 10.82 9.23 6.11
CA ASN A 130 9.73 8.50 6.73
C ASN A 130 10.15 7.08 7.16
N ILE A 131 10.94 6.38 6.34
CA ILE A 131 11.46 5.04 6.67
C ILE A 131 12.45 5.11 7.83
N LEU A 132 13.43 6.03 7.77
CA LEU A 132 14.47 6.16 8.79
C LEU A 132 13.90 6.56 10.16
N ASN A 133 12.87 7.42 10.17
CA ASN A 133 12.22 7.92 11.38
C ASN A 133 10.95 7.14 11.77
N PHE A 134 10.69 6.00 11.13
CA PHE A 134 9.49 5.22 11.39
C PHE A 134 9.43 4.76 12.86
N ASN A 135 8.30 5.06 13.50
CA ASN A 135 8.00 4.61 14.86
C ASN A 135 6.77 3.68 14.83
N GLU A 136 7.02 2.42 15.07
CA GLU A 136 6.00 1.37 14.99
C GLU A 136 4.88 1.56 16.02
N GLU A 137 5.22 1.92 17.26
CA GLU A 137 4.21 2.12 18.31
C GLU A 137 3.24 3.23 17.94
N LYS A 138 3.76 4.39 17.51
CA LYS A 138 2.94 5.52 17.06
C LYS A 138 2.12 5.19 15.81
N TYR A 139 2.67 4.39 14.90
CA TYR A 139 1.96 3.95 13.71
C TYR A 139 0.76 3.07 14.07
N ILE A 140 0.97 2.07 14.94
CA ILE A 140 -0.09 1.17 15.40
C ILE A 140 -1.18 1.92 16.17
N GLU A 141 -0.81 2.90 17.01
CA GLU A 141 -1.76 3.76 17.72
C GLU A 141 -2.63 4.54 16.72
N LYS A 142 -2.02 5.26 15.78
CA LYS A 142 -2.75 5.99 14.73
C LYS A 142 -3.66 5.10 13.91
N LEU A 143 -3.19 3.91 13.56
CA LEU A 143 -3.96 2.95 12.78
C LEU A 143 -5.18 2.46 13.55
N LYS A 144 -5.03 2.15 14.84
CA LYS A 144 -6.11 1.75 15.72
C LYS A 144 -7.16 2.84 15.86
N ASP A 145 -6.74 4.09 16.09
CA ASP A 145 -7.65 5.23 16.22
C ASP A 145 -8.42 5.47 14.92
N TYR A 146 -7.72 5.34 13.79
CA TYR A 146 -8.34 5.48 12.48
C TYR A 146 -9.37 4.37 12.19
N PHE A 147 -9.05 3.11 12.48
CA PHE A 147 -10.00 2.00 12.33
C PHE A 147 -11.22 2.17 13.23
N GLN A 148 -11.04 2.63 14.45
CA GLN A 148 -12.15 2.95 15.34
C GLN A 148 -13.02 4.09 14.78
N TYR A 149 -12.40 5.16 14.28
CA TYR A 149 -13.10 6.28 13.64
C TYR A 149 -13.91 5.84 12.42
N MET A 150 -13.34 4.97 11.58
CA MET A 150 -14.00 4.45 10.37
C MET A 150 -15.03 3.34 10.66
N GLY A 151 -15.16 2.88 11.91
CA GLY A 151 -16.04 1.76 12.25
C GLY A 151 -15.58 0.44 11.65
N CYS A 152 -14.27 0.24 11.48
CA CYS A 152 -13.70 -1.02 11.03
C CYS A 152 -13.59 -2.00 12.21
N PHE A 153 -14.39 -3.05 12.18
CA PHE A 153 -14.43 -4.10 13.20
C PHE A 153 -13.95 -5.46 12.66
N GLU A 154 -13.05 -5.43 11.67
CA GLU A 154 -12.54 -6.66 11.05
C GLU A 154 -11.78 -7.50 12.08
N ASN A 155 -12.22 -8.75 12.22
CA ASN A 155 -11.67 -9.74 13.16
C ASN A 155 -11.52 -11.14 12.54
N GLY A 156 -11.62 -11.24 11.21
CA GLY A 156 -11.55 -12.49 10.45
C GLY A 156 -12.87 -13.23 10.32
N THR A 157 -13.99 -12.67 10.81
CA THR A 157 -15.31 -13.34 10.78
C THR A 157 -16.30 -12.71 9.80
N ALA A 158 -15.88 -11.75 8.97
CA ALA A 158 -16.77 -11.02 8.07
C ALA A 158 -17.56 -11.95 7.14
N CYS A 159 -16.90 -12.97 6.55
CA CYS A 159 -17.58 -13.93 5.67
C CYS A 159 -18.67 -14.72 6.41
N GLU A 160 -18.40 -15.15 7.64
CA GLU A 160 -19.38 -15.86 8.48
C GLU A 160 -20.59 -14.97 8.79
N HIS A 161 -20.36 -13.72 9.15
CA HIS A 161 -21.42 -12.75 9.40
C HIS A 161 -22.30 -12.52 8.15
N VAL A 162 -21.70 -12.35 6.99
CA VAL A 162 -22.42 -12.17 5.72
C VAL A 162 -23.21 -13.44 5.38
N TYR A 163 -22.60 -14.61 5.49
CA TYR A 163 -23.27 -15.89 5.26
C TYR A 163 -24.51 -16.06 6.15
N ASN A 164 -24.35 -15.88 7.45
CA ASN A 164 -25.43 -15.99 8.42
C ASN A 164 -26.55 -14.96 8.18
N TYR A 165 -26.17 -13.73 7.78
CA TYR A 165 -27.15 -12.70 7.40
C TYR A 165 -27.98 -13.12 6.17
N ILE A 166 -27.33 -13.67 5.14
CA ILE A 166 -28.00 -14.16 3.93
C ILE A 166 -28.97 -15.28 4.29
N LEU A 167 -28.52 -16.30 5.02
CA LEU A 167 -29.39 -17.40 5.46
C LEU A 167 -30.64 -16.90 6.22
N LYS A 168 -30.44 -15.97 7.17
CA LYS A 168 -31.55 -15.37 7.92
C LYS A 168 -32.54 -14.61 7.02
N LYS A 169 -32.07 -14.00 5.93
CA LYS A 169 -32.93 -13.22 5.01
C LYS A 169 -33.61 -14.06 3.94
N THR A 170 -32.95 -15.11 3.47
CA THR A 170 -33.49 -15.99 2.43
C THR A 170 -34.41 -17.06 2.99
N GLY A 171 -34.37 -17.29 4.30
CA GLY A 171 -35.07 -18.38 4.98
C GLY A 171 -34.45 -19.72 4.60
N ASP A 172 -33.93 -20.44 5.53
CA ASP A 172 -33.63 -21.86 5.34
C ASP A 172 -34.92 -22.56 4.94
N LYS A 173 -34.97 -23.02 3.68
CA LYS A 173 -35.98 -23.95 3.23
C LYS A 173 -35.35 -25.31 3.13
#